data_e6fbaf2445e5243f05e6c68667c2aabb
#
_entry.id   e6fbaf2445e5243f05e6c68667c2aabb
#
_cell.length_a   1.000
_cell.length_b   1.000
_cell.length_c   1.000
_cell.angle_alpha   90.00
_cell.angle_beta   90.00
_cell.angle_gamma   90.00
#
_symmetry.space_group_name_H-M   'P 1'
#
loop_
_entity.id
_entity.type
_entity.pdbx_description
1 polymer ?
#
loop_
_entity_poly.entity_id
_entity_poly.type
_entity_poly.pdbx_seq_one_letter_code
_entity_poly.pdbx_strand_id
1 'polypeptide(L)'
;MAPQHTNIFSRVFFGVLRFIRNYFIFVGVLVTLGWVATIILISKGSKMEIESPLTSLSSTEPSALWLELSGKVSEEEPSFSQLIFAKFMGSEHEVYLPKLRLALKRAAKDDRIKELIINVMPVSASAAEYASLRKAIADYREASGKPVRVFMADISDWNYYIASAGTNITLNPTGAVALPGPAFQLIYFGDALKKLGVSIDVVRAGKYKSAFEPFIQNKPSEPTLEEYNSMQKSLLDHIVAAVSNGRGKDESTVRGWYKKSFFTTEEAVKTGIVDNVGYTPQKPDDEDYEAPATKPGQPKVEQEIADAVEIEDYLAATKHDKHKQEQVTNKGGIALIDAIGQINLTSRSAGPTSDDEGINPDDMRRQLRWALENPEVKAVVLRISSPGGSAVASDMIWNDVRILANAKPLVVSMGAYAASGGYYIAAPAKRIFAEPTTVTGSIGVIG
;
A
#
# COMPACT_ATOMS: atom_id res chain seq x y z
N MET A 1 -74.57 -40.62 7.62
CA MET A 1 -73.16 -40.43 7.99
C MET A 1 -72.35 -40.22 6.73
N ALA A 2 -71.99 -38.98 6.47
CA ALA A 2 -71.12 -38.65 5.33
C ALA A 2 -69.65 -38.67 5.77
N PRO A 3 -68.77 -39.25 5.00
CA PRO A 3 -67.36 -39.30 5.35
C PRO A 3 -66.70 -37.92 5.19
N GLN A 4 -66.08 -37.40 6.25
CA GLN A 4 -65.25 -36.19 6.21
C GLN A 4 -63.98 -36.50 5.42
N HIS A 5 -63.91 -36.15 4.16
CA HIS A 5 -62.67 -36.06 3.39
C HIS A 5 -61.84 -34.89 3.96
N THR A 6 -61.02 -35.14 4.94
CA THR A 6 -59.99 -34.18 5.37
C THR A 6 -58.97 -34.04 4.26
N ASN A 7 -59.02 -32.89 3.61
CA ASN A 7 -58.23 -32.56 2.42
C ASN A 7 -56.76 -32.65 2.73
N ILE A 8 -56.07 -33.70 2.28
CA ILE A 8 -54.61 -33.95 2.45
C ILE A 8 -53.83 -32.73 2.00
N PHE A 9 -54.34 -32.02 0.98
CA PHE A 9 -53.74 -30.81 0.44
C PHE A 9 -53.66 -29.70 1.48
N SER A 10 -54.67 -29.49 2.31
CA SER A 10 -54.65 -28.48 3.38
C SER A 10 -53.63 -28.81 4.48
N ARG A 11 -53.49 -30.08 4.84
CA ARG A 11 -52.49 -30.52 5.83
C ARG A 11 -51.07 -30.30 5.36
N VAL A 12 -50.78 -30.63 4.09
CA VAL A 12 -49.46 -30.41 3.48
C VAL A 12 -49.18 -28.91 3.36
N PHE A 13 -50.13 -28.13 2.90
CA PHE A 13 -50.02 -26.67 2.77
C PHE A 13 -49.73 -25.97 4.11
N PHE A 14 -50.47 -26.29 5.15
CA PHE A 14 -50.22 -25.74 6.49
C PHE A 14 -48.94 -26.28 7.11
N GLY A 15 -48.50 -27.48 6.75
CA GLY A 15 -47.20 -28.03 7.13
C GLY A 15 -46.00 -27.23 6.54
N VAL A 16 -46.08 -26.95 5.24
CA VAL A 16 -45.09 -26.14 4.53
C VAL A 16 -45.04 -24.70 5.08
N LEU A 17 -46.22 -24.06 5.28
CA LEU A 17 -46.27 -22.73 5.89
C LEU A 17 -45.68 -22.67 7.29
N ARG A 18 -45.90 -23.70 8.11
CA ARG A 18 -45.32 -23.82 9.45
C ARG A 18 -43.81 -24.02 9.40
N PHE A 19 -43.31 -24.80 8.43
CA PHE A 19 -41.90 -25.00 8.19
C PHE A 19 -41.22 -23.68 7.76
N ILE A 20 -41.77 -22.97 6.79
CA ILE A 20 -41.27 -21.67 6.31
C ILE A 20 -41.25 -20.65 7.46
N ARG A 21 -42.33 -20.55 8.24
CA ARG A 21 -42.38 -19.66 9.42
C ARG A 21 -41.29 -20.00 10.43
N ASN A 22 -41.11 -21.28 10.76
CA ASN A 22 -40.12 -21.71 11.72
C ASN A 22 -38.68 -21.48 11.20
N TYR A 23 -38.46 -21.64 9.90
CA TYR A 23 -37.16 -21.32 9.25
C TYR A 23 -36.85 -19.82 9.39
N PHE A 24 -37.82 -18.92 9.09
CA PHE A 24 -37.60 -17.48 9.26
C PHE A 24 -37.43 -17.06 10.72
N ILE A 25 -38.12 -17.70 11.66
CA ILE A 25 -37.89 -17.49 13.09
C ILE A 25 -36.46 -17.93 13.49
N PHE A 26 -36.01 -19.09 13.04
CA PHE A 26 -34.68 -19.61 13.31
C PHE A 26 -33.60 -18.70 12.75
N VAL A 27 -33.73 -18.28 11.50
CA VAL A 27 -32.79 -17.33 10.86
C VAL A 27 -32.82 -15.98 11.59
N GLY A 28 -33.99 -15.46 11.96
CA GLY A 28 -34.12 -14.23 12.74
C GLY A 28 -33.42 -14.32 14.10
N VAL A 29 -33.56 -15.45 14.80
CA VAL A 29 -32.87 -15.69 16.07
C VAL A 29 -31.34 -15.76 15.87
N LEU A 30 -30.86 -16.43 14.83
CA LEU A 30 -29.43 -16.50 14.53
C LEU A 30 -28.85 -15.11 14.20
N VAL A 31 -29.57 -14.31 13.41
CA VAL A 31 -29.16 -12.93 13.09
C VAL A 31 -29.14 -12.08 14.35
N THR A 32 -30.15 -12.20 15.22
CA THR A 32 -30.21 -11.43 16.49
C THR A 32 -29.10 -11.85 17.44
N LEU A 33 -28.83 -13.14 17.55
CA LEU A 33 -27.70 -13.65 18.36
C LEU A 33 -26.34 -13.19 17.79
N GLY A 34 -26.19 -13.17 16.47
CA GLY A 34 -25.05 -12.59 15.78
C GLY A 34 -24.84 -11.11 16.13
N TRP A 35 -25.90 -10.31 16.06
CA TRP A 35 -25.89 -8.89 16.44
C TRP A 35 -25.53 -8.70 17.92
N VAL A 36 -26.15 -9.48 18.82
CA VAL A 36 -25.83 -9.43 20.26
C VAL A 36 -24.39 -9.83 20.52
N ALA A 37 -23.90 -10.88 19.86
CA ALA A 37 -22.48 -11.27 19.97
C ALA A 37 -21.54 -10.17 19.46
N THR A 38 -21.90 -9.52 18.35
CA THR A 38 -21.14 -8.38 17.81
C THR A 38 -21.13 -7.19 18.76
N ILE A 39 -22.28 -6.85 19.36
CA ILE A 39 -22.37 -5.79 20.37
C ILE A 39 -21.58 -6.14 21.63
N ILE A 40 -21.62 -7.39 22.09
CA ILE A 40 -20.83 -7.85 23.23
C ILE A 40 -19.33 -7.81 22.90
N LEU A 41 -18.92 -8.21 21.71
CA LEU A 41 -17.55 -8.13 21.24
C LEU A 41 -17.08 -6.66 21.15
N ILE A 42 -17.90 -5.76 20.60
CA ILE A 42 -17.62 -4.32 20.56
C ILE A 42 -17.55 -3.75 21.98
N SER A 43 -18.48 -4.12 22.87
CA SER A 43 -18.49 -3.62 24.25
C SER A 43 -17.35 -4.20 25.11
N LYS A 44 -16.93 -5.44 24.84
CA LYS A 44 -15.73 -6.03 25.46
C LYS A 44 -14.45 -5.50 24.81
N GLY A 45 -14.45 -5.24 23.50
CA GLY A 45 -13.33 -4.60 22.80
C GLY A 45 -13.09 -3.16 23.27
N SER A 46 -14.14 -2.43 23.70
CA SER A 46 -13.99 -1.10 24.31
C SER A 46 -13.54 -1.15 25.79
N LYS A 47 -13.52 -2.34 26.41
CA LYS A 47 -12.98 -2.62 27.76
C LYS A 47 -11.80 -3.58 27.75
N MET A 48 -11.32 -4.04 26.59
CA MET A 48 -9.93 -4.44 26.51
C MET A 48 -9.13 -3.16 26.79
N GLU A 49 -8.77 -2.94 28.05
CA GLU A 49 -7.49 -2.32 28.33
C GLU A 49 -6.52 -3.17 27.51
N ILE A 50 -6.14 -2.63 26.35
CA ILE A 50 -4.90 -3.00 25.71
C ILE A 50 -3.91 -2.70 26.83
N GLU A 51 -3.45 -3.73 27.54
CA GLU A 51 -2.22 -3.62 28.31
C GLU A 51 -1.26 -3.02 27.28
N SER A 52 -1.13 -1.71 27.40
CA SER A 52 -0.25 -0.98 26.50
C SER A 52 1.12 -1.58 26.73
N PRO A 53 1.84 -1.98 25.68
CA PRO A 53 3.25 -2.38 25.79
C PRO A 53 4.14 -1.22 26.26
N LEU A 54 3.54 -0.23 26.89
CA LEU A 54 4.17 0.93 27.51
C LEU A 54 5.25 0.56 28.54
N THR A 55 5.21 -0.66 29.07
CA THR A 55 6.25 -1.15 29.97
C THR A 55 7.59 -1.33 29.28
N SER A 56 7.63 -1.68 27.98
CA SER A 56 8.89 -1.87 27.25
C SER A 56 9.60 -0.55 26.91
N LEU A 57 8.86 0.54 26.69
CA LEU A 57 9.45 1.86 26.44
C LEU A 57 9.72 2.67 27.73
N SER A 58 9.29 2.20 28.88
CA SER A 58 9.57 2.86 30.18
C SER A 58 10.97 2.52 30.72
N SER A 59 11.64 1.53 30.15
CA SER A 59 13.00 1.19 30.51
C SER A 59 13.98 2.25 29.99
N THR A 60 14.95 2.59 30.77
CA THR A 60 16.08 3.45 30.39
C THR A 60 17.04 2.73 29.44
N GLU A 61 16.72 1.53 29.02
CA GLU A 61 17.56 0.71 28.15
C GLU A 61 17.32 0.99 26.67
N PRO A 62 18.38 1.00 25.85
CA PRO A 62 18.30 1.28 24.43
C PRO A 62 17.58 0.16 23.67
N SER A 63 16.54 0.52 22.92
CA SER A 63 15.71 -0.42 22.16
C SER A 63 15.99 -0.35 20.66
N ALA A 64 15.80 -1.45 19.95
CA ALA A 64 15.71 -1.47 18.49
C ALA A 64 14.26 -1.18 18.05
N LEU A 65 14.08 -0.47 16.93
CA LEU A 65 12.79 -0.36 16.28
C LEU A 65 12.66 -1.48 15.26
N TRP A 66 11.60 -2.28 15.39
CA TRP A 66 11.32 -3.38 14.47
C TRP A 66 10.28 -2.97 13.42
N LEU A 67 10.63 -3.21 12.16
CA LEU A 67 9.74 -3.03 11.02
C LEU A 67 9.62 -4.33 10.25
N GLU A 68 8.46 -4.93 10.25
CA GLU A 68 8.12 -6.00 9.32
C GLU A 68 7.49 -5.41 8.07
N LEU A 69 8.13 -5.63 6.93
CA LEU A 69 7.61 -5.25 5.62
C LEU A 69 7.04 -6.49 4.95
N SER A 70 5.71 -6.62 4.99
CA SER A 70 4.99 -7.73 4.36
C SER A 70 3.64 -7.25 3.81
N GLY A 71 3.08 -8.00 2.86
CA GLY A 71 1.75 -7.73 2.33
C GLY A 71 1.66 -6.47 1.45
N LYS A 72 0.54 -5.76 1.53
CA LYS A 72 0.25 -4.59 0.70
C LYS A 72 0.78 -3.30 1.33
N VAL A 73 1.34 -2.42 0.52
CA VAL A 73 1.65 -1.05 0.93
C VAL A 73 0.53 -0.13 0.47
N SER A 74 0.04 0.73 1.36
CA SER A 74 -1.06 1.64 1.10
C SER A 74 -0.76 3.07 1.56
N GLU A 75 -1.30 4.05 0.86
CA GLU A 75 -1.34 5.45 1.27
C GLU A 75 -2.65 5.80 1.98
N GLU A 76 -3.69 4.98 1.82
CA GLU A 76 -4.99 5.14 2.48
C GLU A 76 -5.04 4.40 3.81
N GLU A 77 -5.61 5.04 4.82
CA GLU A 77 -5.88 4.37 6.09
C GLU A 77 -7.07 3.41 5.91
N PRO A 78 -6.90 2.13 6.25
CA PRO A 78 -7.98 1.17 6.10
C PRO A 78 -9.19 1.59 6.93
N SER A 79 -10.37 1.47 6.36
CA SER A 79 -11.62 1.75 7.07
C SER A 79 -11.81 0.76 8.24
N PHE A 80 -12.62 1.16 9.23
CA PHE A 80 -12.92 0.30 10.38
C PHE A 80 -13.50 -1.06 9.97
N SER A 81 -14.32 -1.09 8.92
CA SER A 81 -14.87 -2.33 8.36
C SER A 81 -13.80 -3.22 7.73
N GLN A 82 -12.84 -2.64 7.03
CA GLN A 82 -11.69 -3.35 6.46
C GLN A 82 -10.80 -3.94 7.56
N LEU A 83 -10.53 -3.19 8.62
CA LEU A 83 -9.74 -3.68 9.77
C LEU A 83 -10.41 -4.88 10.46
N ILE A 84 -11.74 -4.82 10.69
CA ILE A 84 -12.49 -5.94 11.28
C ILE A 84 -12.47 -7.14 10.34
N PHE A 85 -12.73 -6.92 9.05
CA PHE A 85 -12.75 -7.99 8.05
C PHE A 85 -11.36 -8.64 7.92
N ALA A 86 -10.29 -7.84 7.85
CA ALA A 86 -8.91 -8.29 7.82
C ALA A 86 -8.59 -9.19 9.03
N LYS A 87 -8.95 -8.74 10.23
CA LYS A 87 -8.74 -9.51 11.47
C LYS A 87 -9.54 -10.81 11.50
N PHE A 88 -10.77 -10.82 10.94
CA PHE A 88 -11.64 -12.00 10.89
C PHE A 88 -11.18 -13.03 9.86
N MET A 89 -10.69 -12.55 8.70
CA MET A 89 -10.25 -13.40 7.58
C MET A 89 -8.78 -13.80 7.66
N GLY A 90 -8.01 -13.28 8.63
CA GLY A 90 -6.57 -13.50 8.72
C GLY A 90 -5.84 -12.94 7.50
N SER A 91 -6.30 -11.78 6.99
CA SER A 91 -5.73 -11.19 5.77
C SER A 91 -4.34 -10.61 6.02
N GLU A 92 -3.59 -10.48 4.92
CA GLU A 92 -2.21 -10.02 4.88
C GLU A 92 -1.99 -8.70 5.65
N HIS A 93 -0.82 -8.56 6.23
CA HIS A 93 -0.37 -7.30 6.82
C HIS A 93 -0.42 -6.18 5.79
N GLU A 94 -0.85 -5.01 6.21
CA GLU A 94 -0.87 -3.80 5.38
C GLU A 94 0.05 -2.75 5.99
N VAL A 95 1.00 -2.28 5.18
CA VAL A 95 1.94 -1.22 5.58
C VAL A 95 1.35 0.12 5.19
N TYR A 96 0.86 0.88 6.17
CA TYR A 96 0.32 2.22 5.94
C TYR A 96 1.45 3.26 5.93
N LEU A 97 1.81 3.75 4.74
CA LEU A 97 2.96 4.64 4.52
C LEU A 97 2.98 5.91 5.37
N PRO A 98 1.87 6.66 5.56
CA PRO A 98 1.87 7.85 6.40
C PRO A 98 2.24 7.57 7.86
N LYS A 99 1.74 6.46 8.44
CA LYS A 99 2.10 6.05 9.81
C LYS A 99 3.57 5.64 9.90
N LEU A 100 4.04 4.84 8.94
CA LEU A 100 5.45 4.44 8.87
C LEU A 100 6.38 5.66 8.81
N ARG A 101 6.09 6.62 7.94
CA ARG A 101 6.88 7.85 7.83
C ARG A 101 6.90 8.64 9.14
N LEU A 102 5.75 8.73 9.80
CA LEU A 102 5.65 9.41 11.10
C LEU A 102 6.49 8.71 12.17
N ALA A 103 6.40 7.36 12.25
CA ALA A 103 7.17 6.56 13.18
C ALA A 103 8.67 6.75 12.98
N LEU A 104 9.15 6.58 11.75
CA LEU A 104 10.57 6.73 11.41
C LEU A 104 11.07 8.16 11.68
N LYS A 105 10.28 9.19 11.34
CA LYS A 105 10.63 10.60 11.63
C LYS A 105 10.75 10.87 13.13
N ARG A 106 9.90 10.27 13.97
CA ARG A 106 9.99 10.37 15.44
C ARG A 106 11.18 9.60 15.97
N ALA A 107 11.33 8.34 15.56
CA ALA A 107 12.39 7.46 15.99
C ALA A 107 13.79 7.96 15.62
N ALA A 108 13.93 8.69 14.52
CA ALA A 108 15.18 9.33 14.14
C ALA A 108 15.69 10.31 15.21
N LYS A 109 14.78 10.96 15.95
CA LYS A 109 15.09 11.95 17.01
C LYS A 109 14.98 11.39 18.42
N ASP A 110 14.60 10.13 18.56
CA ASP A 110 14.41 9.50 19.87
C ASP A 110 15.67 8.75 20.28
N ASP A 111 16.35 9.23 21.34
CA ASP A 111 17.61 8.66 21.82
C ASP A 111 17.45 7.25 22.41
N ARG A 112 16.24 6.84 22.74
CA ARG A 112 15.90 5.48 23.21
C ARG A 112 16.05 4.46 22.07
N ILE A 113 15.77 4.86 20.83
CA ILE A 113 15.94 4.00 19.66
C ILE A 113 17.40 4.06 19.21
N LYS A 114 18.07 2.93 19.17
CA LYS A 114 19.50 2.84 18.78
C LYS A 114 19.72 2.34 17.36
N GLU A 115 18.81 1.54 16.86
CA GLU A 115 18.86 1.01 15.50
C GLU A 115 17.46 0.76 14.93
N LEU A 116 17.38 0.60 13.61
CA LEU A 116 16.21 0.13 12.90
C LEU A 116 16.50 -1.25 12.33
N ILE A 117 15.65 -2.21 12.63
CA ILE A 117 15.70 -3.56 12.09
C ILE A 117 14.51 -3.73 11.15
N ILE A 118 14.79 -4.18 9.93
CA ILE A 118 13.79 -4.39 8.91
C ILE A 118 13.83 -5.85 8.47
N ASN A 119 12.72 -6.55 8.64
CA ASN A 119 12.49 -7.86 8.05
C ASN A 119 11.69 -7.69 6.76
N VAL A 120 12.29 -7.97 5.61
CA VAL A 120 11.65 -7.80 4.29
C VAL A 120 11.10 -9.14 3.82
N MET A 121 9.80 -9.25 3.86
CA MET A 121 8.99 -10.33 3.30
C MET A 121 8.43 -9.91 1.92
N PRO A 122 7.67 -10.76 1.22
CA PRO A 122 7.01 -10.35 -0.01
C PRO A 122 6.10 -9.13 0.20
N VAL A 123 6.37 -8.06 -0.54
CA VAL A 123 5.65 -6.79 -0.50
C VAL A 123 4.99 -6.55 -1.84
N SER A 124 3.73 -6.12 -1.83
CA SER A 124 2.98 -5.69 -3.01
C SER A 124 2.78 -4.18 -2.96
N ALA A 125 3.38 -3.47 -3.91
CA ALA A 125 3.31 -2.01 -3.99
C ALA A 125 3.48 -1.54 -5.44
N SER A 126 3.05 -0.32 -5.72
CA SER A 126 3.42 0.37 -6.96
C SER A 126 4.88 0.85 -6.91
N ALA A 127 5.45 1.18 -8.06
CA ALA A 127 6.81 1.73 -8.13
C ALA A 127 6.99 3.01 -7.29
N ALA A 128 5.96 3.86 -7.21
CA ALA A 128 5.99 5.09 -6.43
C ALA A 128 5.90 4.82 -4.91
N GLU A 129 5.12 3.81 -4.50
CA GLU A 129 5.06 3.38 -3.09
C GLU A 129 6.38 2.76 -2.65
N TYR A 130 7.00 1.92 -3.48
CA TYR A 130 8.37 1.42 -3.23
C TYR A 130 9.37 2.56 -3.08
N ALA A 131 9.31 3.58 -3.96
CA ALA A 131 10.18 4.75 -3.86
C ALA A 131 9.93 5.54 -2.57
N SER A 132 8.67 5.72 -2.19
CA SER A 132 8.26 6.37 -0.95
C SER A 132 8.72 5.64 0.29
N LEU A 133 8.60 4.31 0.29
CA LEU A 133 9.03 3.44 1.39
C LEU A 133 10.56 3.50 1.55
N ARG A 134 11.29 3.31 0.45
CA ARG A 134 12.76 3.41 0.45
C ARG A 134 13.24 4.79 0.94
N LYS A 135 12.57 5.85 0.47
CA LYS A 135 12.90 7.21 0.90
C LYS A 135 12.70 7.40 2.40
N ALA A 136 11.62 6.88 2.98
CA ALA A 136 11.38 6.98 4.41
C ALA A 136 12.49 6.33 5.24
N ILE A 137 13.00 5.16 4.79
CA ILE A 137 14.13 4.46 5.42
C ILE A 137 15.44 5.26 5.25
N ALA A 138 15.70 5.77 4.05
CA ALA A 138 16.88 6.57 3.78
C ALA A 138 16.89 7.88 4.59
N ASP A 139 15.75 8.59 4.67
CA ASP A 139 15.58 9.81 5.47
C ASP A 139 15.83 9.53 6.98
N TYR A 140 15.33 8.38 7.49
CA TYR A 140 15.62 7.95 8.86
C TYR A 140 17.12 7.78 9.09
N ARG A 141 17.79 7.03 8.21
CA ARG A 141 19.23 6.78 8.30
C ARG A 141 20.05 8.08 8.26
N GLU A 142 19.71 8.97 7.33
CA GLU A 142 20.41 10.25 7.17
C GLU A 142 20.19 11.17 8.38
N ALA A 143 18.93 11.28 8.86
CA ALA A 143 18.58 12.19 9.96
C ALA A 143 19.08 11.70 11.33
N SER A 144 19.19 10.38 11.54
CA SER A 144 19.56 9.80 12.82
C SER A 144 21.04 9.38 12.93
N GLY A 145 21.66 9.03 11.79
CA GLY A 145 22.98 8.37 11.76
C GLY A 145 22.98 6.95 12.35
N LYS A 146 21.82 6.42 12.74
CA LYS A 146 21.68 5.12 13.40
C LYS A 146 21.79 3.97 12.39
N PRO A 147 22.27 2.79 12.82
CA PRO A 147 22.29 1.59 11.97
C PRO A 147 20.88 1.20 11.49
N VAL A 148 20.83 0.71 10.24
CA VAL A 148 19.63 0.11 9.66
C VAL A 148 20.00 -1.28 9.18
N ARG A 149 19.63 -2.31 9.94
CA ARG A 149 19.86 -3.71 9.57
C ARG A 149 18.67 -4.27 8.82
N VAL A 150 18.91 -4.90 7.68
CA VAL A 150 17.87 -5.46 6.83
C VAL A 150 18.07 -6.96 6.71
N PHE A 151 17.01 -7.71 6.96
CA PHE A 151 16.98 -9.16 6.80
C PHE A 151 16.05 -9.53 5.66
N MET A 152 16.49 -10.46 4.82
CA MET A 152 15.75 -10.86 3.62
C MET A 152 15.75 -12.38 3.48
N ALA A 153 14.57 -12.97 3.21
CA ALA A 153 14.46 -14.37 2.84
C ALA A 153 15.01 -14.59 1.42
N ASP A 154 14.58 -13.77 0.48
CA ASP A 154 14.95 -13.79 -0.93
C ASP A 154 15.16 -12.37 -1.46
N ILE A 155 15.95 -12.22 -2.51
CA ILE A 155 16.17 -10.96 -3.20
C ILE A 155 15.47 -10.95 -4.55
N SER A 156 14.60 -9.95 -4.74
CA SER A 156 14.01 -9.55 -6.03
C SER A 156 14.23 -8.06 -6.26
N ASP A 157 13.94 -7.57 -7.46
CA ASP A 157 14.23 -6.18 -7.85
C ASP A 157 13.72 -5.15 -6.84
N TRP A 158 12.44 -5.21 -6.48
CA TRP A 158 11.82 -4.21 -5.64
C TRP A 158 12.13 -4.35 -4.15
N ASN A 159 12.20 -5.58 -3.62
CA ASN A 159 12.57 -5.75 -2.22
C ASN A 159 14.04 -5.40 -1.99
N TYR A 160 14.92 -5.67 -2.97
CA TYR A 160 16.31 -5.24 -2.91
C TYR A 160 16.46 -3.72 -3.05
N TYR A 161 15.60 -3.09 -3.89
CA TYR A 161 15.55 -1.64 -4.00
C TYR A 161 15.29 -1.00 -2.63
N ILE A 162 14.33 -1.52 -1.85
CA ILE A 162 14.07 -1.06 -0.48
C ILE A 162 15.27 -1.35 0.41
N ALA A 163 15.75 -2.60 0.43
CA ALA A 163 16.81 -3.07 1.30
C ALA A 163 18.12 -2.28 1.11
N SER A 164 18.38 -1.81 -0.11
CA SER A 164 19.55 -1.00 -0.43
C SER A 164 19.62 0.35 0.31
N ALA A 165 18.55 0.79 0.97
CA ALA A 165 18.58 1.94 1.88
C ALA A 165 19.21 1.61 3.24
N GLY A 166 19.32 0.33 3.61
CA GLY A 166 19.93 -0.13 4.84
C GLY A 166 21.45 0.07 4.90
N THR A 167 22.00 -0.05 6.10
CA THR A 167 23.46 -0.01 6.34
C THR A 167 24.09 -1.39 6.26
N ASN A 168 23.32 -2.44 6.56
CA ASN A 168 23.74 -3.83 6.52
C ASN A 168 22.60 -4.70 6.02
N ILE A 169 22.85 -5.58 5.05
CA ILE A 169 21.87 -6.49 4.46
C ILE A 169 22.31 -7.92 4.71
N THR A 170 21.47 -8.70 5.37
CA THR A 170 21.66 -10.12 5.65
C THR A 170 20.65 -10.93 4.83
N LEU A 171 21.14 -11.87 4.04
CA LEU A 171 20.34 -12.79 3.26
C LEU A 171 20.26 -14.15 3.95
N ASN A 172 19.07 -14.77 3.94
CA ASN A 172 18.91 -16.14 4.42
C ASN A 172 19.86 -17.11 3.70
N PRO A 173 20.47 -18.09 4.38
CA PRO A 173 21.42 -19.04 3.77
C PRO A 173 20.90 -19.80 2.56
N THR A 174 19.59 -20.02 2.49
CA THR A 174 18.91 -20.70 1.37
C THR A 174 18.21 -19.72 0.42
N GLY A 175 18.39 -18.41 0.64
CA GLY A 175 17.73 -17.37 -0.14
C GLY A 175 18.19 -17.31 -1.59
N ALA A 176 17.24 -17.07 -2.49
CA ALA A 176 17.53 -16.84 -3.90
C ALA A 176 17.82 -15.36 -4.18
N VAL A 177 18.72 -15.09 -5.13
CA VAL A 177 19.01 -13.73 -5.59
C VAL A 177 18.66 -13.60 -7.06
N ALA A 178 17.57 -12.89 -7.35
CA ALA A 178 17.07 -12.67 -8.69
C ALA A 178 16.87 -11.17 -8.97
N LEU A 179 17.68 -10.60 -9.85
CA LEU A 179 17.66 -9.20 -10.27
C LEU A 179 17.48 -9.09 -11.80
N PRO A 180 16.36 -9.60 -12.38
CA PRO A 180 16.14 -9.56 -13.83
C PRO A 180 15.89 -8.15 -14.36
N GLY A 181 15.52 -7.21 -13.50
CA GLY A 181 15.10 -5.86 -13.85
C GLY A 181 13.61 -5.77 -14.19
N PRO A 182 13.07 -4.53 -14.28
CA PRO A 182 11.66 -4.31 -14.55
C PRO A 182 11.28 -4.82 -15.95
N ALA A 183 10.16 -5.53 -16.05
CA ALA A 183 9.61 -6.05 -17.29
C ALA A 183 8.11 -5.74 -17.39
N PHE A 184 7.63 -5.50 -18.63
CA PHE A 184 6.21 -5.34 -18.93
C PHE A 184 5.74 -6.49 -19.80
N GLN A 185 4.63 -7.10 -19.43
CA GLN A 185 3.95 -8.11 -20.22
C GLN A 185 2.72 -7.49 -20.88
N LEU A 186 2.68 -7.48 -22.20
CA LEU A 186 1.56 -6.99 -22.98
C LEU A 186 0.79 -8.16 -23.58
N ILE A 187 -0.50 -8.24 -23.31
CA ILE A 187 -1.38 -9.33 -23.79
C ILE A 187 -2.33 -8.73 -24.83
N TYR A 188 -2.51 -9.41 -25.96
CA TYR A 188 -3.34 -8.97 -27.10
C TYR A 188 -4.39 -10.02 -27.41
N PHE A 189 -5.64 -9.58 -27.61
CA PHE A 189 -6.81 -10.42 -27.84
C PHE A 189 -7.46 -10.23 -29.21
N GLY A 190 -6.91 -9.37 -30.08
CA GLY A 190 -7.53 -8.99 -31.34
C GLY A 190 -7.93 -10.18 -32.24
N ASP A 191 -7.06 -11.17 -32.41
CA ASP A 191 -7.39 -12.38 -33.19
C ASP A 191 -8.41 -13.30 -32.51
N ALA A 192 -8.38 -13.39 -31.18
CA ALA A 192 -9.36 -14.16 -30.41
C ALA A 192 -10.76 -13.55 -30.58
N LEU A 193 -10.88 -12.24 -30.47
CA LEU A 193 -12.14 -11.52 -30.66
C LEU A 193 -12.67 -11.66 -32.09
N LYS A 194 -11.82 -11.52 -33.10
CA LYS A 194 -12.19 -11.75 -34.50
C LYS A 194 -12.71 -13.17 -34.73
N LYS A 195 -12.10 -14.20 -34.15
CA LYS A 195 -12.59 -15.59 -34.23
C LYS A 195 -13.94 -15.79 -33.57
N LEU A 196 -14.26 -14.99 -32.55
CA LEU A 196 -15.56 -14.97 -31.90
C LEU A 196 -16.59 -14.09 -32.62
N GLY A 197 -16.24 -13.48 -33.78
CA GLY A 197 -17.11 -12.58 -34.52
C GLY A 197 -17.30 -11.21 -33.88
N VAL A 198 -16.44 -10.81 -32.93
CA VAL A 198 -16.47 -9.51 -32.28
C VAL A 198 -15.56 -8.54 -33.03
N SER A 199 -16.10 -7.40 -33.48
CA SER A 199 -15.37 -6.27 -34.02
C SER A 199 -15.48 -5.08 -33.09
N ILE A 200 -14.37 -4.40 -32.83
CA ILE A 200 -14.33 -3.21 -31.98
C ILE A 200 -13.77 -2.05 -32.82
N ASP A 201 -14.56 -1.02 -32.96
CA ASP A 201 -14.16 0.22 -33.60
C ASP A 201 -13.71 1.21 -32.53
N VAL A 202 -12.53 1.80 -32.70
CA VAL A 202 -11.92 2.70 -31.70
C VAL A 202 -11.67 4.05 -32.31
N VAL A 203 -12.19 5.08 -31.69
CA VAL A 203 -11.86 6.48 -31.97
C VAL A 203 -10.92 6.98 -30.89
N ARG A 204 -9.74 7.46 -31.28
CA ARG A 204 -8.74 7.98 -30.33
C ARG A 204 -8.11 9.27 -30.80
N ALA A 205 -7.80 10.15 -29.85
CA ALA A 205 -6.96 11.31 -30.06
C ALA A 205 -5.64 11.14 -29.30
N GLY A 206 -4.52 11.23 -30.00
CA GLY A 206 -3.16 11.03 -29.47
C GLY A 206 -2.55 9.67 -29.85
N LYS A 207 -1.31 9.70 -30.40
CA LYS A 207 -0.62 8.49 -30.86
C LYS A 207 -0.27 7.49 -29.78
N TYR A 208 -0.11 7.97 -28.54
CA TYR A 208 0.21 7.16 -27.36
C TYR A 208 -1.03 6.72 -26.56
N LYS A 209 -2.26 6.99 -27.05
CA LYS A 209 -3.48 6.52 -26.40
C LYS A 209 -3.78 5.07 -26.80
N SER A 210 -3.07 4.13 -26.20
CA SER A 210 -2.98 2.73 -26.61
C SER A 210 -3.91 1.77 -25.84
N ALA A 211 -4.76 2.26 -24.93
CA ALA A 211 -5.53 1.43 -23.99
C ALA A 211 -6.42 0.36 -24.66
N PHE A 212 -6.92 0.58 -25.89
CA PHE A 212 -7.72 -0.39 -26.65
C PHE A 212 -6.91 -1.24 -27.64
N GLU A 213 -5.61 -0.99 -27.83
CA GLU A 213 -4.79 -1.80 -28.75
C GLU A 213 -4.84 -3.31 -28.42
N PRO A 214 -4.85 -3.73 -27.17
CA PRO A 214 -4.99 -5.15 -26.83
C PRO A 214 -6.23 -5.85 -27.41
N PHE A 215 -7.30 -5.10 -27.66
CA PHE A 215 -8.56 -5.67 -28.17
C PHE A 215 -8.70 -5.61 -29.70
N ILE A 216 -7.91 -4.76 -30.37
CA ILE A 216 -8.01 -4.55 -31.82
C ILE A 216 -6.79 -4.99 -32.61
N GLN A 217 -5.68 -5.29 -31.92
CA GLN A 217 -4.41 -5.69 -32.53
C GLN A 217 -3.90 -7.01 -31.95
N ASN A 218 -2.84 -7.57 -32.54
CA ASN A 218 -2.18 -8.80 -32.09
C ASN A 218 -0.79 -8.55 -31.53
N LYS A 219 -0.30 -7.34 -31.67
CA LYS A 219 1.00 -6.89 -31.17
C LYS A 219 0.96 -5.38 -30.89
N PRO A 220 1.86 -4.87 -30.05
CA PRO A 220 1.94 -3.45 -29.79
C PRO A 220 2.29 -2.65 -31.05
N SER A 221 1.73 -1.45 -31.16
CA SER A 221 2.16 -0.46 -32.15
C SER A 221 3.56 0.07 -31.82
N GLU A 222 4.23 0.70 -32.80
CA GLU A 222 5.53 1.34 -32.56
C GLU A 222 5.48 2.41 -31.46
N PRO A 223 4.47 3.32 -31.39
CA PRO A 223 4.34 4.25 -30.27
C PRO A 223 4.19 3.57 -28.91
N THR A 224 3.45 2.47 -28.85
CA THR A 224 3.30 1.69 -27.61
C THR A 224 4.62 1.06 -27.19
N LEU A 225 5.39 0.50 -28.12
CA LEU A 225 6.73 -0.03 -27.83
C LEU A 225 7.70 1.08 -27.38
N GLU A 226 7.66 2.25 -28.02
CA GLU A 226 8.46 3.42 -27.64
C GLU A 226 8.17 3.81 -26.17
N GLU A 227 6.89 3.91 -25.82
CA GLU A 227 6.43 4.26 -24.47
C GLU A 227 6.91 3.25 -23.42
N TYR A 228 6.63 1.96 -23.63
CA TYR A 228 7.00 0.92 -22.67
C TYR A 228 8.52 0.74 -22.53
N ASN A 229 9.28 0.85 -23.62
CA ASN A 229 10.74 0.81 -23.56
C ASN A 229 11.31 2.02 -22.81
N SER A 230 10.73 3.20 -22.99
CA SER A 230 11.12 4.41 -22.25
C SER A 230 10.82 4.27 -20.76
N MET A 231 9.64 3.74 -20.40
CA MET A 231 9.26 3.47 -19.01
C MET A 231 10.19 2.42 -18.36
N GLN A 232 10.45 1.32 -19.04
CA GLN A 232 11.36 0.27 -18.56
C GLN A 232 12.76 0.82 -18.29
N LYS A 233 13.29 1.57 -19.24
CA LYS A 233 14.61 2.20 -19.10
C LYS A 233 14.63 3.17 -17.92
N SER A 234 13.62 4.03 -17.79
CA SER A 234 13.52 5.00 -16.71
C SER A 234 13.45 4.34 -15.33
N LEU A 235 12.64 3.28 -15.22
CA LEU A 235 12.55 2.49 -13.98
C LEU A 235 13.89 1.82 -13.63
N LEU A 236 14.54 1.18 -14.60
CA LEU A 236 15.84 0.54 -14.37
C LEU A 236 16.90 1.57 -13.98
N ASP A 237 16.95 2.72 -14.67
CA ASP A 237 17.89 3.80 -14.36
C ASP A 237 17.66 4.31 -12.91
N HIS A 238 16.40 4.49 -12.51
CA HIS A 238 16.05 4.89 -11.15
C HIS A 238 16.48 3.86 -10.10
N ILE A 239 16.19 2.58 -10.33
CA ILE A 239 16.60 1.49 -9.43
C ILE A 239 18.11 1.43 -9.32
N VAL A 240 18.82 1.46 -10.45
CA VAL A 240 20.29 1.41 -10.47
C VAL A 240 20.91 2.57 -9.69
N ALA A 241 20.46 3.80 -9.92
CA ALA A 241 20.95 4.97 -9.20
C ALA A 241 20.70 4.86 -7.69
N ALA A 242 19.53 4.40 -7.28
CA ALA A 242 19.16 4.24 -5.88
C ALA A 242 20.00 3.14 -5.19
N VAL A 243 20.17 1.99 -5.85
CA VAL A 243 21.00 0.89 -5.33
C VAL A 243 22.46 1.27 -5.29
N SER A 244 22.97 1.92 -6.34
CA SER A 244 24.34 2.46 -6.42
C SER A 244 24.65 3.35 -5.22
N ASN A 245 23.79 4.33 -4.96
CA ASN A 245 23.93 5.23 -3.82
C ASN A 245 23.85 4.48 -2.48
N GLY A 246 22.85 3.61 -2.30
CA GLY A 246 22.64 2.89 -1.04
C GLY A 246 23.76 1.92 -0.70
N ARG A 247 24.32 1.24 -1.69
CA ARG A 247 25.41 0.24 -1.55
C ARG A 247 26.81 0.83 -1.70
N GLY A 248 26.95 2.11 -2.04
CA GLY A 248 28.26 2.74 -2.30
C GLY A 248 29.01 2.07 -3.47
N LYS A 249 28.30 1.63 -4.50
CA LYS A 249 28.86 1.03 -5.72
C LYS A 249 28.63 1.97 -6.90
N ASP A 250 29.51 1.90 -7.91
CA ASP A 250 29.25 2.61 -9.15
C ASP A 250 28.09 2.00 -9.95
N GLU A 251 27.41 2.83 -10.74
CA GLU A 251 26.26 2.38 -11.54
C GLU A 251 26.60 1.27 -12.53
N SER A 252 27.81 1.22 -13.06
CA SER A 252 28.24 0.20 -14.01
C SER A 252 28.31 -1.17 -13.35
N THR A 253 28.76 -1.23 -12.11
CA THR A 253 28.74 -2.44 -11.28
C THR A 253 27.34 -2.91 -11.02
N VAL A 254 26.44 -2.00 -10.61
CA VAL A 254 25.02 -2.34 -10.35
C VAL A 254 24.31 -2.78 -11.63
N ARG A 255 24.54 -2.11 -12.76
CA ARG A 255 24.03 -2.56 -14.07
C ARG A 255 24.55 -3.95 -14.45
N GLY A 256 25.79 -4.28 -14.07
CA GLY A 256 26.35 -5.61 -14.22
C GLY A 256 25.56 -6.67 -13.44
N TRP A 257 25.05 -6.35 -12.26
CA TRP A 257 24.19 -7.25 -11.49
C TRP A 257 22.87 -7.54 -12.24
N TYR A 258 22.19 -6.50 -12.72
CA TYR A 258 20.95 -6.66 -13.53
C TYR A 258 21.18 -7.41 -14.84
N LYS A 259 22.36 -7.27 -15.45
CA LYS A 259 22.72 -8.01 -16.66
C LYS A 259 22.98 -9.50 -16.36
N LYS A 260 23.59 -9.84 -15.21
CA LYS A 260 23.81 -11.25 -14.79
C LYS A 260 22.51 -11.87 -14.28
N SER A 261 21.66 -11.11 -13.63
CA SER A 261 20.31 -11.42 -13.11
C SER A 261 20.26 -12.40 -11.93
N PHE A 262 21.04 -13.49 -11.91
CA PHE A 262 20.95 -14.54 -10.88
C PHE A 262 22.29 -14.75 -10.19
N PHE A 263 22.27 -14.93 -8.87
CA PHE A 263 23.46 -15.13 -8.05
C PHE A 263 23.21 -16.20 -6.99
N THR A 264 24.24 -16.93 -6.62
CA THR A 264 24.25 -17.70 -5.38
C THR A 264 24.43 -16.78 -4.18
N THR A 265 24.18 -17.27 -2.97
CA THR A 265 24.41 -16.50 -1.74
C THR A 265 25.90 -16.12 -1.58
N GLU A 266 26.83 -17.02 -1.93
CA GLU A 266 28.27 -16.73 -1.89
C GLU A 266 28.66 -15.65 -2.91
N GLU A 267 28.09 -15.72 -4.12
CA GLU A 267 28.34 -14.70 -5.14
C GLU A 267 27.75 -13.33 -4.70
N ALA A 268 26.59 -13.32 -4.06
CA ALA A 268 25.95 -12.09 -3.57
C ALA A 268 26.80 -11.38 -2.51
N VAL A 269 27.39 -12.12 -1.59
CA VAL A 269 28.37 -11.58 -0.63
C VAL A 269 29.62 -11.09 -1.34
N LYS A 270 30.22 -11.93 -2.20
CA LYS A 270 31.46 -11.59 -2.91
C LYS A 270 31.34 -10.35 -3.78
N THR A 271 30.19 -10.14 -4.40
CA THR A 271 29.95 -8.97 -5.26
C THR A 271 29.47 -7.74 -4.49
N GLY A 272 29.11 -7.91 -3.21
CA GLY A 272 28.64 -6.85 -2.33
C GLY A 272 27.16 -6.48 -2.55
N ILE A 273 26.37 -7.39 -3.15
CA ILE A 273 24.90 -7.29 -3.18
C ILE A 273 24.38 -7.33 -1.74
N VAL A 274 24.87 -8.28 -0.93
CA VAL A 274 24.58 -8.37 0.50
C VAL A 274 25.87 -8.30 1.31
N ASP A 275 25.76 -8.02 2.60
CA ASP A 275 26.90 -7.92 3.50
C ASP A 275 27.15 -9.25 4.23
N ASN A 276 26.07 -9.98 4.55
CA ASN A 276 26.13 -11.22 5.31
C ASN A 276 25.14 -12.26 4.78
N VAL A 277 25.39 -13.51 5.18
CA VAL A 277 24.42 -14.62 5.10
C VAL A 277 24.10 -15.05 6.52
N GLY A 278 22.83 -15.13 6.86
CA GLY A 278 22.38 -15.46 8.21
C GLY A 278 20.86 -15.54 8.32
N TYR A 279 20.38 -15.82 9.50
CA TYR A 279 18.93 -15.92 9.77
C TYR A 279 18.41 -14.59 10.33
N THR A 280 17.11 -14.31 10.08
CA THR A 280 16.41 -13.20 10.73
C THR A 280 16.39 -13.45 12.22
N PRO A 281 16.79 -12.47 13.06
CA PRO A 281 16.65 -12.59 14.51
C PRO A 281 15.17 -12.68 14.88
N GLN A 282 14.88 -13.35 15.98
CA GLN A 282 13.51 -13.49 16.45
C GLN A 282 13.07 -12.30 17.27
N LYS A 283 11.77 -12.04 17.22
CA LYS A 283 11.13 -11.06 18.09
C LYS A 283 11.01 -11.61 19.51
N PRO A 284 11.07 -10.73 20.53
CA PRO A 284 10.89 -11.13 21.94
C PRO A 284 9.51 -11.74 22.25
N ASP A 285 8.48 -11.40 21.46
CA ASP A 285 7.07 -11.76 21.74
C ASP A 285 6.58 -13.04 21.06
N ASP A 286 7.46 -13.80 20.39
CA ASP A 286 7.11 -15.14 19.92
C ASP A 286 7.08 -16.12 21.12
N GLU A 287 5.92 -16.18 21.80
CA GLU A 287 5.68 -17.00 23.01
C GLU A 287 5.99 -18.50 22.84
N ASP A 288 6.16 -19.00 21.62
CA ASP A 288 6.36 -20.41 21.30
C ASP A 288 7.82 -20.81 21.07
N TYR A 289 8.80 -19.91 21.28
CA TYR A 289 10.19 -20.23 21.00
C TYR A 289 11.05 -20.50 22.22
N GLU A 290 11.40 -21.76 22.44
CA GLU A 290 12.55 -22.17 23.25
C GLU A 290 13.84 -22.08 22.38
N ALA A 291 14.71 -21.13 22.67
CA ALA A 291 16.01 -21.01 22.01
C ALA A 291 16.75 -22.35 22.08
N PRO A 292 17.16 -22.95 20.95
CA PRO A 292 17.92 -24.18 20.99
C PRO A 292 19.22 -23.95 21.75
N ALA A 293 19.47 -24.77 22.76
CA ALA A 293 20.71 -24.72 23.55
C ALA A 293 21.92 -24.78 22.60
N THR A 294 22.69 -23.69 22.50
CA THR A 294 23.89 -23.61 21.67
C THR A 294 24.92 -24.63 22.17
N LYS A 295 25.24 -25.61 21.34
CA LYS A 295 26.32 -26.57 21.64
C LYS A 295 27.67 -25.85 21.59
N PRO A 296 28.64 -26.17 22.50
CA PRO A 296 29.97 -25.59 22.43
C PRO A 296 30.61 -25.84 21.05
N GLY A 297 31.01 -24.76 20.37
CA GLY A 297 31.67 -24.83 19.05
C GLY A 297 30.76 -24.53 17.83
N GLN A 298 29.49 -24.30 18.03
CA GLN A 298 28.63 -23.74 16.97
C GLN A 298 28.76 -22.20 16.95
N PRO A 299 28.74 -21.56 15.77
CA PRO A 299 28.63 -20.10 15.70
C PRO A 299 27.42 -19.68 16.53
N LYS A 300 27.62 -18.70 17.42
CA LYS A 300 26.50 -18.11 18.18
C LYS A 300 25.46 -17.69 17.17
N VAL A 301 24.25 -18.27 17.23
CA VAL A 301 23.08 -17.68 16.62
C VAL A 301 23.04 -16.25 17.14
N GLU A 302 23.14 -15.26 16.27
CA GLU A 302 23.09 -13.86 16.67
C GLU A 302 21.82 -13.65 17.47
N GLN A 303 22.05 -13.20 18.71
CA GLN A 303 21.14 -13.24 19.83
C GLN A 303 19.83 -12.53 19.54
N GLU A 304 18.78 -13.02 20.24
CA GLU A 304 17.58 -12.30 20.63
C GLU A 304 17.84 -10.79 20.67
N ILE A 305 17.05 -10.06 19.90
CA ILE A 305 16.99 -8.62 20.09
C ILE A 305 15.99 -8.45 21.25
N ALA A 306 16.53 -8.58 22.46
CA ALA A 306 15.76 -8.65 23.69
C ALA A 306 14.81 -7.46 23.94
N ASP A 307 15.05 -6.31 23.23
CA ASP A 307 14.32 -5.06 23.44
C ASP A 307 13.90 -4.39 22.13
N ALA A 308 13.38 -5.14 21.14
CA ALA A 308 12.82 -4.56 19.93
C ALA A 308 11.36 -4.15 20.16
N VAL A 309 11.00 -2.96 19.68
CA VAL A 309 9.64 -2.41 19.73
C VAL A 309 9.09 -2.31 18.31
N GLU A 310 7.91 -2.85 18.08
CA GLU A 310 7.22 -2.71 16.79
C GLU A 310 6.83 -1.26 16.50
N ILE A 311 6.74 -0.93 15.20
CA ILE A 311 6.39 0.44 14.78
C ILE A 311 5.03 0.88 15.31
N GLU A 312 4.04 0.00 15.32
CA GLU A 312 2.70 0.26 15.80
C GLU A 312 2.69 0.57 17.30
N ASP A 313 3.40 -0.21 18.09
CA ASP A 313 3.54 -0.04 19.54
C ASP A 313 4.34 1.21 19.87
N TYR A 314 5.40 1.47 19.12
CA TYR A 314 6.16 2.72 19.24
C TYR A 314 5.29 3.95 18.98
N LEU A 315 4.44 3.92 17.93
CA LEU A 315 3.51 5.01 17.65
C LEU A 315 2.45 5.17 18.74
N ALA A 316 1.90 4.06 19.26
CA ALA A 316 0.94 4.08 20.36
C ALA A 316 1.57 4.68 21.62
N ALA A 317 2.76 4.23 22.00
CA ALA A 317 3.48 4.73 23.16
C ALA A 317 3.86 6.21 23.05
N THR A 318 4.30 6.66 21.87
CA THR A 318 4.71 8.07 21.65
C THR A 318 3.53 9.02 21.40
N LYS A 319 2.32 8.52 21.18
CA LYS A 319 1.11 9.35 21.04
C LYS A 319 0.79 10.14 22.34
N HIS A 320 1.10 9.56 23.49
CA HIS A 320 0.85 10.18 24.81
C HIS A 320 2.02 11.00 25.34
N ASP A 321 3.14 11.04 24.63
CA ASP A 321 4.31 11.83 25.03
C ASP A 321 4.02 13.33 24.82
N LYS A 322 3.28 13.92 25.77
CA LYS A 322 2.77 15.30 25.75
C LYS A 322 3.87 16.37 25.59
N HIS A 323 5.14 16.00 25.76
CA HIS A 323 6.26 16.93 25.67
C HIS A 323 6.78 17.17 24.25
N LYS A 324 6.33 16.41 23.25
CA LYS A 324 6.76 16.56 21.85
C LYS A 324 5.64 16.65 20.83
N GLN A 325 4.38 16.82 21.25
CA GLN A 325 3.36 17.29 20.31
C GLN A 325 3.82 18.67 19.85
N GLU A 326 4.25 18.78 18.60
CA GLU A 326 4.21 20.05 17.90
C GLU A 326 2.81 20.60 18.17
N GLN A 327 2.71 21.66 18.95
CA GLN A 327 1.45 22.34 19.18
C GLN A 327 0.90 22.60 17.78
N VAL A 328 -0.19 21.93 17.43
CA VAL A 328 -1.02 22.34 16.31
C VAL A 328 -1.52 23.71 16.70
N THR A 329 -0.71 24.73 16.37
CA THR A 329 -1.12 26.08 16.58
C THR A 329 -2.28 26.32 15.64
N ASN A 330 -3.42 26.76 16.17
CA ASN A 330 -4.63 27.16 15.43
C ASN A 330 -4.38 28.35 14.48
N LYS A 331 -3.23 28.43 13.82
CA LYS A 331 -2.86 29.52 12.92
C LYS A 331 -3.16 29.24 11.44
N GLY A 332 -4.08 28.35 11.18
CA GLY A 332 -4.47 27.95 9.84
C GLY A 332 -3.71 26.71 9.35
N GLY A 333 -4.45 25.79 8.75
CA GLY A 333 -3.96 24.49 8.31
C GLY A 333 -3.75 24.39 6.80
N ILE A 334 -3.03 23.36 6.40
CA ILE A 334 -2.99 22.88 5.03
C ILE A 334 -3.94 21.68 4.95
N ALA A 335 -4.92 21.74 4.06
CA ALA A 335 -5.79 20.60 3.81
C ALA A 335 -5.10 19.62 2.86
N LEU A 336 -5.09 18.34 3.22
CA LEU A 336 -4.77 17.23 2.32
C LEU A 336 -6.10 16.65 1.82
N ILE A 337 -6.27 16.61 0.51
CA ILE A 337 -7.43 16.01 -0.16
C ILE A 337 -6.91 14.88 -1.05
N ASP A 338 -7.40 13.67 -0.83
CA ASP A 338 -6.99 12.50 -1.58
C ASP A 338 -7.97 12.23 -2.73
N ALA A 339 -7.41 11.95 -3.92
CA ALA A 339 -8.10 11.55 -5.13
C ALA A 339 -7.50 10.22 -5.60
N ILE A 340 -7.97 9.11 -5.03
CA ILE A 340 -7.41 7.79 -5.23
C ILE A 340 -8.42 6.89 -5.95
N GLY A 341 -7.95 6.08 -6.90
CA GLY A 341 -8.78 5.14 -7.67
C GLY A 341 -9.26 5.68 -9.02
N GLN A 342 -10.16 4.93 -9.64
CA GLN A 342 -10.73 5.25 -10.95
C GLN A 342 -11.75 6.39 -10.86
N ILE A 343 -11.74 7.31 -11.85
CA ILE A 343 -12.71 8.41 -11.92
C ILE A 343 -14.01 7.93 -12.56
N ASN A 344 -15.12 7.99 -11.81
CA ASN A 344 -16.46 7.54 -12.21
C ASN A 344 -17.49 8.68 -12.07
N LEU A 345 -18.56 8.65 -12.87
CA LEU A 345 -19.65 9.64 -12.76
C LEU A 345 -20.48 9.49 -11.49
N THR A 346 -20.64 8.27 -11.01
CA THR A 346 -21.44 7.94 -9.84
C THR A 346 -20.59 7.17 -8.84
N SER A 347 -20.89 7.33 -7.56
CA SER A 347 -20.33 6.48 -6.53
C SER A 347 -20.67 5.02 -6.85
N ARG A 348 -19.65 4.18 -7.05
CA ARG A 348 -19.88 2.75 -6.99
C ARG A 348 -20.12 2.41 -5.53
N SER A 349 -21.24 1.77 -5.25
CA SER A 349 -21.44 1.15 -3.93
C SER A 349 -20.37 0.05 -3.81
N ALA A 350 -19.28 0.38 -3.15
CA ALA A 350 -18.27 -0.60 -2.81
C ALA A 350 -18.95 -1.66 -1.95
N GLY A 351 -18.89 -2.92 -2.35
CA GLY A 351 -19.25 -4.02 -1.46
C GLY A 351 -18.31 -4.02 -0.25
N PRO A 352 -18.65 -4.67 0.87
CA PRO A 352 -17.81 -4.71 2.07
C PRO A 352 -16.40 -5.29 1.84
N THR A 353 -16.12 -5.78 0.65
CA THR A 353 -14.85 -6.41 0.25
C THR A 353 -14.13 -5.69 -0.89
N SER A 354 -14.66 -4.55 -1.41
CA SER A 354 -14.00 -3.81 -2.49
C SER A 354 -13.26 -2.60 -1.92
N ASP A 355 -11.96 -2.56 -2.12
CA ASP A 355 -11.06 -1.47 -1.70
C ASP A 355 -11.20 -0.20 -2.56
N ASP A 356 -12.03 -0.22 -3.62
CA ASP A 356 -12.04 0.83 -4.63
C ASP A 356 -13.42 1.50 -4.70
N GLU A 357 -13.65 2.49 -3.84
CA GLU A 357 -14.79 3.40 -3.98
C GLU A 357 -14.65 4.31 -5.21
N GLY A 358 -13.43 4.49 -5.69
CA GLY A 358 -13.09 5.38 -6.80
C GLY A 358 -13.34 6.85 -6.50
N ILE A 359 -13.04 7.68 -7.49
CA ILE A 359 -13.22 9.14 -7.43
C ILE A 359 -14.53 9.50 -8.14
N ASN A 360 -15.42 10.24 -7.47
CA ASN A 360 -16.62 10.78 -8.11
C ASN A 360 -16.75 12.30 -7.90
N PRO A 361 -17.44 13.02 -8.81
CA PRO A 361 -17.54 14.47 -8.77
C PRO A 361 -18.20 15.02 -7.50
N ASP A 362 -19.20 14.33 -6.96
CA ASP A 362 -19.96 14.86 -5.82
C ASP A 362 -19.15 14.81 -4.53
N ASP A 363 -18.40 13.75 -4.31
CA ASP A 363 -17.51 13.62 -3.14
C ASP A 363 -16.34 14.61 -3.24
N MET A 364 -15.71 14.70 -4.41
CA MET A 364 -14.66 15.68 -4.64
C MET A 364 -15.15 17.12 -4.47
N ARG A 365 -16.32 17.43 -4.99
CA ARG A 365 -16.93 18.76 -4.82
C ARG A 365 -17.15 19.11 -3.36
N ARG A 366 -17.65 18.17 -2.54
CA ARG A 366 -17.86 18.41 -1.11
C ARG A 366 -16.55 18.74 -0.40
N GLN A 367 -15.49 17.98 -0.66
CA GLN A 367 -14.19 18.20 -0.05
C GLN A 367 -13.52 19.50 -0.51
N LEU A 368 -13.56 19.78 -1.82
CA LEU A 368 -12.99 21.01 -2.40
C LEU A 368 -13.73 22.25 -1.93
N ARG A 369 -15.06 22.22 -1.82
CA ARG A 369 -15.87 23.33 -1.28
C ARG A 369 -15.59 23.54 0.21
N TRP A 370 -15.53 22.49 0.99
CA TRP A 370 -15.16 22.61 2.40
C TRP A 370 -13.80 23.30 2.54
N ALA A 371 -12.81 22.91 1.77
CA ALA A 371 -11.49 23.54 1.79
C ALA A 371 -11.53 25.00 1.31
N LEU A 372 -12.40 25.34 0.34
CA LEU A 372 -12.60 26.70 -0.16
C LEU A 372 -13.24 27.61 0.89
N GLU A 373 -14.31 27.16 1.53
CA GLU A 373 -15.15 27.96 2.44
C GLU A 373 -14.56 28.04 3.85
N ASN A 374 -13.73 27.07 4.27
CA ASN A 374 -13.14 27.06 5.60
C ASN A 374 -12.00 28.10 5.72
N PRO A 375 -12.14 29.15 6.56
CA PRO A 375 -11.13 30.20 6.73
C PRO A 375 -9.83 29.71 7.38
N GLU A 376 -9.87 28.58 8.10
CA GLU A 376 -8.68 27.96 8.70
C GLU A 376 -7.82 27.22 7.67
N VAL A 377 -8.36 26.84 6.51
CA VAL A 377 -7.60 26.23 5.42
C VAL A 377 -6.89 27.34 4.63
N LYS A 378 -5.58 27.41 4.73
CA LYS A 378 -4.74 28.43 4.06
C LYS A 378 -4.16 27.95 2.72
N ALA A 379 -4.00 26.65 2.55
CA ALA A 379 -3.51 26.03 1.32
C ALA A 379 -4.04 24.59 1.20
N VAL A 380 -3.97 24.03 0.00
CA VAL A 380 -4.44 22.68 -0.27
C VAL A 380 -3.36 21.88 -0.99
N VAL A 381 -3.16 20.66 -0.55
CA VAL A 381 -2.43 19.61 -1.27
C VAL A 381 -3.48 18.63 -1.81
N LEU A 382 -3.58 18.52 -3.13
CA LEU A 382 -4.40 17.50 -3.78
C LEU A 382 -3.48 16.31 -4.12
N ARG A 383 -3.65 15.20 -3.40
CA ARG A 383 -2.92 13.96 -3.64
C ARG A 383 -3.69 13.14 -4.65
N ILE A 384 -3.06 12.80 -5.78
CA ILE A 384 -3.71 12.07 -6.87
C ILE A 384 -3.00 10.73 -7.10
N SER A 385 -3.76 9.63 -6.99
CA SER A 385 -3.33 8.30 -7.41
C SER A 385 -4.43 7.67 -8.25
N SER A 386 -4.50 8.04 -9.55
CA SER A 386 -5.61 7.69 -10.44
C SER A 386 -5.14 7.36 -11.85
N PRO A 387 -5.59 6.23 -12.44
CA PRO A 387 -5.38 5.92 -13.86
C PRO A 387 -6.25 6.79 -14.78
N GLY A 388 -7.14 7.60 -14.22
CA GLY A 388 -8.17 8.35 -14.93
C GLY A 388 -9.52 7.63 -14.92
N GLY A 389 -10.33 7.87 -15.96
CA GLY A 389 -11.67 7.27 -16.07
C GLY A 389 -12.59 8.13 -16.95
N SER A 390 -13.81 8.40 -16.47
CA SER A 390 -14.82 9.20 -17.18
C SER A 390 -14.31 10.61 -17.50
N ALA A 391 -14.31 10.97 -18.77
CA ALA A 391 -13.92 12.32 -19.22
C ALA A 391 -14.85 13.39 -18.63
N VAL A 392 -16.16 13.12 -18.59
CA VAL A 392 -17.16 14.05 -18.05
C VAL A 392 -16.94 14.26 -16.54
N ALA A 393 -16.74 13.19 -15.78
CA ALA A 393 -16.46 13.29 -14.35
C ALA A 393 -15.15 14.05 -14.09
N SER A 394 -14.12 13.79 -14.90
CA SER A 394 -12.82 14.48 -14.81
C SER A 394 -12.96 15.97 -15.07
N ASP A 395 -13.77 16.38 -16.06
CA ASP A 395 -14.05 17.79 -16.37
C ASP A 395 -14.78 18.50 -15.23
N MET A 396 -15.80 17.84 -14.64
CA MET A 396 -16.51 18.37 -13.47
C MET A 396 -15.57 18.63 -12.30
N ILE A 397 -14.70 17.65 -11.98
CA ILE A 397 -13.72 17.77 -10.90
C ILE A 397 -12.66 18.85 -11.25
N TRP A 398 -12.16 18.85 -12.47
CA TRP A 398 -11.22 19.85 -12.96
C TRP A 398 -11.75 21.28 -12.73
N ASN A 399 -13.03 21.53 -13.02
CA ASN A 399 -13.64 22.84 -12.80
C ASN A 399 -13.67 23.22 -11.31
N ASP A 400 -14.02 22.28 -10.42
CA ASP A 400 -14.03 22.52 -8.97
C ASP A 400 -12.62 22.76 -8.43
N VAL A 401 -11.60 22.01 -8.90
CA VAL A 401 -10.17 22.22 -8.58
C VAL A 401 -9.71 23.60 -9.08
N ARG A 402 -10.10 24.00 -10.28
CA ARG A 402 -9.77 25.31 -10.86
C ARG A 402 -10.34 26.46 -10.02
N ILE A 403 -11.58 26.32 -9.55
CA ILE A 403 -12.22 27.32 -8.67
C ILE A 403 -11.41 27.47 -7.37
N LEU A 404 -11.05 26.36 -6.74
CA LEU A 404 -10.24 26.38 -5.52
C LEU A 404 -8.83 26.92 -5.76
N ALA A 405 -8.16 26.53 -6.82
CA ALA A 405 -6.80 26.98 -7.17
C ALA A 405 -6.72 28.49 -7.46
N ASN A 406 -7.81 29.12 -7.92
CA ASN A 406 -7.90 30.57 -8.08
C ASN A 406 -8.11 31.32 -6.74
N ALA A 407 -8.68 30.67 -5.74
CA ALA A 407 -8.99 31.28 -4.45
C ALA A 407 -7.91 31.04 -3.39
N LYS A 408 -7.28 29.84 -3.41
CA LYS A 408 -6.28 29.46 -2.40
C LYS A 408 -5.06 28.81 -3.08
N PRO A 409 -3.88 28.88 -2.47
CA PRO A 409 -2.71 28.10 -2.93
C PRO A 409 -3.05 26.61 -2.97
N LEU A 410 -2.94 26.03 -4.16
CA LEU A 410 -3.15 24.60 -4.40
C LEU A 410 -1.95 24.02 -5.13
N VAL A 411 -1.44 22.92 -4.61
CA VAL A 411 -0.42 22.10 -5.25
C VAL A 411 -0.94 20.68 -5.41
N VAL A 412 -0.46 20.00 -6.45
CA VAL A 412 -0.75 18.57 -6.67
C VAL A 412 0.47 17.76 -6.30
N SER A 413 0.23 16.64 -5.64
CA SER A 413 1.19 15.56 -5.40
C SER A 413 0.69 14.29 -6.07
N MET A 414 1.38 13.85 -7.11
CA MET A 414 1.05 12.61 -7.82
C MET A 414 1.60 11.40 -7.06
N GLY A 415 0.78 10.36 -6.93
CA GLY A 415 1.12 9.07 -6.32
C GLY A 415 1.60 8.06 -7.36
N ALA A 416 1.08 6.83 -7.26
CA ALA A 416 1.42 5.74 -8.17
C ALA A 416 1.08 6.08 -9.62
N TYR A 417 -0.12 6.61 -9.82
CA TYR A 417 -0.64 6.98 -11.13
C TYR A 417 -1.23 8.39 -11.10
N ALA A 418 -1.05 9.15 -12.17
CA ALA A 418 -1.81 10.36 -12.45
C ALA A 418 -1.95 10.50 -13.97
N ALA A 419 -2.71 9.57 -14.55
CA ALA A 419 -2.82 9.42 -16.00
C ALA A 419 -4.22 9.78 -16.49
N SER A 420 -4.31 10.24 -17.75
CA SER A 420 -5.58 10.57 -18.43
C SER A 420 -6.44 11.53 -17.58
N GLY A 421 -7.60 11.12 -17.09
CA GLY A 421 -8.44 11.91 -16.19
C GLY A 421 -7.73 12.34 -14.90
N GLY A 422 -6.83 11.51 -14.35
CA GLY A 422 -6.01 11.87 -13.21
C GLY A 422 -5.04 13.03 -13.49
N TYR A 423 -4.47 13.07 -14.68
CA TYR A 423 -3.70 14.24 -15.13
C TYR A 423 -4.60 15.45 -15.38
N TYR A 424 -5.80 15.23 -15.93
CA TYR A 424 -6.75 16.29 -16.22
C TYR A 424 -7.13 17.07 -14.96
N ILE A 425 -7.48 16.38 -13.87
CA ILE A 425 -7.84 17.04 -12.60
C ILE A 425 -6.64 17.71 -11.91
N ALA A 426 -5.40 17.32 -12.26
CA ALA A 426 -4.18 17.94 -11.77
C ALA A 426 -3.86 19.27 -12.45
N ALA A 427 -4.29 19.45 -13.70
CA ALA A 427 -3.86 20.55 -14.57
C ALA A 427 -4.11 21.98 -14.05
N PRO A 428 -5.16 22.27 -13.23
CA PRO A 428 -5.35 23.63 -12.70
C PRO A 428 -4.35 24.05 -11.62
N ALA A 429 -3.56 23.12 -11.07
CA ALA A 429 -2.62 23.43 -9.99
C ALA A 429 -1.45 24.28 -10.49
N LYS A 430 -1.00 25.23 -9.65
CA LYS A 430 0.17 26.07 -9.96
C LYS A 430 1.48 25.27 -9.97
N ARG A 431 1.56 24.19 -9.21
CA ARG A 431 2.72 23.29 -9.14
C ARG A 431 2.23 21.85 -9.00
N ILE A 432 2.86 20.98 -9.77
CA ILE A 432 2.62 19.53 -9.74
C ILE A 432 3.94 18.86 -9.37
N PHE A 433 3.89 18.00 -8.38
CA PHE A 433 5.01 17.16 -7.94
C PHE A 433 4.71 15.71 -8.31
N ALA A 434 5.67 15.02 -8.86
CA ALA A 434 5.60 13.60 -9.17
C ALA A 434 6.89 12.91 -8.71
N GLU A 435 6.78 11.67 -8.27
CA GLU A 435 7.97 10.84 -8.05
C GLU A 435 8.55 10.40 -9.40
N PRO A 436 9.86 10.13 -9.47
CA PRO A 436 10.48 9.62 -10.71
C PRO A 436 9.84 8.32 -11.21
N THR A 437 9.14 7.61 -10.34
CA THR A 437 8.46 6.33 -10.60
C THR A 437 6.94 6.46 -10.76
N THR A 438 6.40 7.69 -10.74
CA THR A 438 4.99 7.96 -11.02
C THR A 438 4.67 7.67 -12.48
N VAL A 439 3.64 6.89 -12.75
CA VAL A 439 3.10 6.70 -14.09
C VAL A 439 2.10 7.82 -14.38
N THR A 440 2.44 8.71 -15.34
CA THR A 440 1.62 9.89 -15.65
C THR A 440 1.50 10.12 -17.16
N GLY A 441 0.75 11.13 -17.56
CA GLY A 441 0.51 11.45 -18.97
C GLY A 441 -0.73 10.76 -19.51
N SER A 442 -0.60 9.95 -20.56
CA SER A 442 -1.75 9.34 -21.27
C SER A 442 -2.82 10.40 -21.64
N ILE A 443 -2.36 11.61 -22.02
CA ILE A 443 -3.20 12.76 -22.32
C ILE A 443 -3.93 12.51 -23.64
N GLY A 444 -5.24 12.46 -23.59
CA GLY A 444 -6.08 12.22 -24.76
C GLY A 444 -7.40 11.54 -24.38
N VAL A 445 -8.27 11.41 -25.37
CA VAL A 445 -9.58 10.79 -25.24
C VAL A 445 -9.61 9.52 -26.08
N ILE A 446 -10.31 8.50 -25.60
CA ILE A 446 -10.55 7.25 -26.32
C ILE A 446 -11.98 6.78 -26.00
N GLY A 447 -12.68 6.27 -27.01
CA GLY A 447 -14.03 5.71 -26.93
C GLY A 447 -14.31 4.74 -28.07
#